data_cd2e92c92b1d0e819aede685f040eaf5
#
_entry.id   cd2e92c92b1d0e819aede685f040eaf5
#
_cell.length_a   1.000
_cell.length_b   1.000
_cell.length_c   1.000
_cell.angle_alpha   90.00
_cell.angle_beta   90.00
_cell.angle_gamma   90.00
#
_symmetry.space_group_name_H-M   'P 1'
#
loop_
_entity.id
_entity.type
_entity.pdbx_description
1 polymer ?
#
loop_
_entity_poly.entity_id
_entity_poly.type
_entity_poly.pdbx_seq_one_letter_code
_entity_poly.pdbx_strand_id
1 'polypeptide(L)'
;MDKQFFQMFLMFSQIQTVAIIAVLFVIFYILKKMRDKKVNFSLRMLFALFIGLGFGFALQYLAQFPDSKEASAIIWYNEAKHWFGFVSSVFVAFIKMLVIPLVGICIIKVIIEIDKNIKISSLLSISLFWILFSTAIAASLGILLAYNFQLGDNFTAYEGTRQIRKIQTFSSIILGLIPSNIISVMNKENIIAIVIFAFFVGICAKKVSKKEEYAQAFQTFENFVLVFYNIMMNMTAAVIRFMPYAVVCMMANVLLSNGFEAIKTAGLFIILTYIAMFIIFGVHFLLLASQGLNPIKYAKKAFPVWLFAFSSRSSLGTLPMTTSTLQNKFGVNPAVANFVASIGTTTGLNGCAGYFPAMAAIFVAFATHTPIDFTFALMI
;
A
#
# COMPACT_ATOMS: atom_id res chain seq x y z
N MET A 1 -21.42 -28.69 -27.43
CA MET A 1 -20.05 -28.34 -26.92
C MET A 1 -19.87 -26.84 -26.83
N ASP A 2 -20.38 -26.04 -27.75
CA ASP A 2 -20.04 -24.61 -27.83
C ASP A 2 -20.67 -23.73 -26.76
N LYS A 3 -21.93 -23.90 -26.36
CA LYS A 3 -22.55 -23.06 -25.31
C LYS A 3 -21.95 -23.26 -23.93
N GLN A 4 -21.61 -24.48 -23.54
CA GLN A 4 -20.96 -24.77 -22.25
C GLN A 4 -19.54 -24.24 -22.22
N PHE A 5 -18.80 -24.30 -23.32
CA PHE A 5 -17.44 -23.73 -23.42
C PHE A 5 -17.49 -22.21 -23.25
N PHE A 6 -18.36 -21.49 -23.94
CA PHE A 6 -18.49 -20.05 -23.82
C PHE A 6 -19.00 -19.62 -22.44
N GLN A 7 -19.90 -20.36 -21.81
CA GLN A 7 -20.41 -20.05 -20.47
C GLN A 7 -19.42 -20.35 -19.34
N MET A 8 -18.77 -21.52 -19.36
CA MET A 8 -17.95 -21.97 -18.23
C MET A 8 -16.47 -21.63 -18.37
N PHE A 9 -15.93 -21.63 -19.60
CA PHE A 9 -14.50 -21.39 -19.80
C PHE A 9 -14.21 -19.93 -20.14
N LEU A 10 -14.88 -19.34 -21.11
CA LEU A 10 -14.61 -17.98 -21.53
C LEU A 10 -15.46 -16.93 -20.81
N MET A 11 -16.57 -17.32 -20.16
CA MET A 11 -17.51 -16.39 -19.52
C MET A 11 -17.99 -15.28 -20.50
N PHE A 12 -18.36 -15.69 -21.73
CA PHE A 12 -18.78 -14.85 -22.86
C PHE A 12 -20.03 -15.40 -23.51
N SER A 13 -21.07 -15.69 -22.75
CA SER A 13 -22.24 -16.35 -23.31
C SER A 13 -23.31 -15.39 -23.83
N GLN A 14 -23.31 -14.16 -23.32
CA GLN A 14 -24.36 -13.18 -23.60
C GLN A 14 -23.84 -11.97 -24.39
N ILE A 15 -24.68 -11.43 -25.29
CA ILE A 15 -24.31 -10.24 -26.07
C ILE A 15 -24.10 -9.00 -25.19
N GLN A 16 -24.80 -8.93 -24.04
CA GLN A 16 -24.61 -7.89 -23.04
C GLN A 16 -23.20 -7.90 -22.47
N THR A 17 -22.64 -9.07 -22.17
CA THR A 17 -21.26 -9.21 -21.68
C THR A 17 -20.26 -8.71 -22.71
N VAL A 18 -20.46 -9.04 -23.99
CA VAL A 18 -19.62 -8.55 -25.09
C VAL A 18 -19.68 -7.03 -25.18
N ALA A 19 -20.89 -6.45 -25.09
CA ALA A 19 -21.07 -5.00 -25.10
C ALA A 19 -20.39 -4.33 -23.91
N ILE A 20 -20.49 -4.88 -22.70
CA ILE A 20 -19.85 -4.38 -21.48
C ILE A 20 -18.32 -4.38 -21.64
N ILE A 21 -17.75 -5.45 -22.18
CA ILE A 21 -16.32 -5.54 -22.41
C ILE A 21 -15.86 -4.60 -23.52
N ALA A 22 -16.67 -4.41 -24.58
CA ALA A 22 -16.37 -3.42 -25.60
C ALA A 22 -16.32 -1.99 -25.01
N VAL A 23 -17.27 -1.64 -24.15
CA VAL A 23 -17.24 -0.35 -23.40
C VAL A 23 -16.01 -0.26 -22.52
N LEU A 24 -15.61 -1.33 -21.82
CA LEU A 24 -14.39 -1.35 -21.02
C LEU A 24 -13.15 -1.08 -21.88
N PHE A 25 -13.05 -1.67 -23.08
CA PHE A 25 -11.95 -1.39 -24.00
C PHE A 25 -11.95 0.06 -24.49
N VAL A 26 -13.11 0.67 -24.71
CA VAL A 26 -13.22 2.10 -25.04
C VAL A 26 -12.70 2.96 -23.89
N ILE A 27 -13.06 2.65 -22.63
CA ILE A 27 -12.54 3.34 -21.46
C ILE A 27 -11.01 3.18 -21.38
N PHE A 28 -10.48 2.00 -21.62
CA PHE A 28 -9.03 1.76 -21.68
C PHE A 28 -8.35 2.55 -22.79
N TYR A 29 -8.97 2.65 -23.95
CA TYR A 29 -8.47 3.49 -25.05
C TYR A 29 -8.43 4.98 -24.67
N ILE A 30 -9.46 5.50 -23.98
CA ILE A 30 -9.49 6.86 -23.48
C ILE A 30 -8.34 7.10 -22.49
N LEU A 31 -8.14 6.20 -21.52
CA LEU A 31 -7.03 6.27 -20.56
C LEU A 31 -5.67 6.23 -21.23
N LYS A 32 -5.52 5.41 -22.29
CA LYS A 32 -4.31 5.40 -23.13
C LYS A 32 -4.10 6.74 -23.82
N LYS A 33 -5.13 7.30 -24.45
CA LYS A 33 -5.08 8.60 -25.11
C LYS A 33 -4.74 9.74 -24.13
N MET A 34 -5.27 9.71 -22.91
CA MET A 34 -4.89 10.65 -21.84
C MET A 34 -3.39 10.52 -21.48
N ARG A 35 -2.86 9.30 -21.43
CA ARG A 35 -1.43 9.06 -21.20
C ARG A 35 -0.58 9.63 -22.34
N ASP A 36 -0.97 9.37 -23.57
CA ASP A 36 -0.23 9.81 -24.76
C ASP A 36 -0.23 11.35 -24.89
N LYS A 37 -1.31 12.00 -24.40
CA LYS A 37 -1.39 13.47 -24.24
C LYS A 37 -0.67 13.99 -22.99
N LYS A 38 0.14 13.17 -22.30
CA LYS A 38 0.91 13.54 -21.09
C LYS A 38 0.07 14.10 -19.94
N VAL A 39 -1.21 13.72 -19.84
CA VAL A 39 -2.06 14.09 -18.70
C VAL A 39 -1.45 13.52 -17.41
N ASN A 40 -1.44 14.33 -16.35
CA ASN A 40 -0.89 13.95 -15.06
C ASN A 40 -1.46 12.61 -14.55
N PHE A 41 -0.59 11.78 -13.98
CA PHE A 41 -0.96 10.46 -13.47
C PHE A 41 -2.11 10.54 -12.45
N SER A 42 -2.08 11.54 -11.55
CA SER A 42 -3.13 11.76 -10.54
C SER A 42 -4.50 12.03 -11.16
N LEU A 43 -4.57 12.88 -12.22
CA LEU A 43 -5.83 13.14 -12.93
C LEU A 43 -6.35 11.88 -13.63
N ARG A 44 -5.48 11.07 -14.23
CA ARG A 44 -5.88 9.79 -14.86
C ARG A 44 -6.42 8.81 -13.82
N MET A 45 -5.85 8.81 -12.61
CA MET A 45 -6.33 7.97 -11.52
C MET A 45 -7.70 8.40 -11.00
N LEU A 46 -7.90 9.71 -10.80
CA LEU A 46 -9.22 10.25 -10.42
C LEU A 46 -10.27 9.95 -11.49
N PHE A 47 -9.93 10.16 -12.76
CA PHE A 47 -10.79 9.80 -13.86
C PHE A 47 -11.12 8.30 -13.88
N ALA A 48 -10.13 7.43 -13.69
CA ALA A 48 -10.34 5.98 -13.61
C ALA A 48 -11.24 5.59 -12.43
N LEU A 49 -11.09 6.23 -11.28
CA LEU A 49 -11.92 6.01 -10.10
C LEU A 49 -13.38 6.40 -10.37
N PHE A 50 -13.63 7.63 -10.84
CA PHE A 50 -14.99 8.09 -11.09
C PHE A 50 -15.67 7.34 -12.24
N ILE A 51 -14.95 7.07 -13.32
CA ILE A 51 -15.50 6.27 -14.43
C ILE A 51 -15.76 4.83 -13.99
N GLY A 52 -14.87 4.22 -13.20
CA GLY A 52 -15.07 2.88 -12.67
C GLY A 52 -16.31 2.79 -11.77
N LEU A 53 -16.49 3.77 -10.88
CA LEU A 53 -17.71 3.88 -10.07
C LEU A 53 -18.95 4.13 -10.93
N GLY A 54 -18.90 5.10 -11.85
CA GLY A 54 -20.03 5.39 -12.75
C GLY A 54 -20.41 4.20 -13.63
N PHE A 55 -19.40 3.48 -14.13
CA PHE A 55 -19.62 2.28 -14.93
C PHE A 55 -20.25 1.13 -14.12
N GLY A 56 -19.72 0.86 -12.92
CA GLY A 56 -20.30 -0.12 -12.02
C GLY A 56 -21.73 0.26 -11.58
N PHE A 57 -21.99 1.55 -11.31
CA PHE A 57 -23.32 2.05 -11.00
C PHE A 57 -24.30 1.88 -12.19
N ALA A 58 -23.85 2.19 -13.41
CA ALA A 58 -24.67 1.98 -14.61
C ALA A 58 -25.06 0.52 -14.81
N LEU A 59 -24.13 -0.41 -14.55
CA LEU A 59 -24.42 -1.85 -14.63
C LEU A 59 -25.37 -2.31 -13.52
N GLN A 60 -25.23 -1.77 -12.30
CA GLN A 60 -26.18 -2.00 -11.21
C GLN A 60 -27.59 -1.50 -11.57
N TYR A 61 -27.65 -0.29 -12.14
CA TYR A 61 -28.93 0.29 -12.57
C TYR A 61 -29.60 -0.56 -13.67
N LEU A 62 -28.83 -1.04 -14.66
CA LEU A 62 -29.33 -1.93 -15.71
C LEU A 62 -29.80 -3.28 -15.16
N ALA A 63 -29.22 -3.75 -14.07
CA ALA A 63 -29.61 -4.96 -13.37
C ALA A 63 -30.73 -4.72 -12.34
N GLN A 64 -31.26 -3.48 -12.21
CA GLN A 64 -32.30 -3.08 -11.26
C GLN A 64 -31.90 -3.27 -9.78
N PHE A 65 -30.61 -3.05 -9.45
CA PHE A 65 -30.06 -3.18 -8.09
C PHE A 65 -30.38 -4.53 -7.42
N PRO A 66 -29.99 -5.64 -8.02
CA PRO A 66 -30.37 -6.97 -7.54
C PRO A 66 -29.72 -7.25 -6.18
N ASP A 67 -30.45 -7.91 -5.29
CA ASP A 67 -29.89 -8.51 -4.09
C ASP A 67 -28.88 -9.60 -4.44
N SER A 68 -28.03 -10.00 -3.47
CA SER A 68 -26.96 -10.98 -3.68
C SER A 68 -27.45 -12.33 -4.27
N LYS A 69 -28.67 -12.74 -3.94
CA LYS A 69 -29.29 -13.96 -4.48
C LYS A 69 -29.78 -13.77 -5.91
N GLU A 70 -30.43 -12.65 -6.20
CA GLU A 70 -30.93 -12.31 -7.54
C GLU A 70 -29.76 -12.03 -8.50
N ALA A 71 -28.73 -11.35 -8.03
CA ALA A 71 -27.51 -11.09 -8.80
C ALA A 71 -26.87 -12.39 -9.30
N SER A 72 -26.90 -13.45 -8.51
CA SER A 72 -26.35 -14.76 -8.90
C SER A 72 -27.11 -15.43 -10.04
N ALA A 73 -28.36 -15.08 -10.28
CA ALA A 73 -29.19 -15.60 -11.37
C ALA A 73 -28.96 -14.86 -12.71
N ILE A 74 -28.40 -13.64 -12.68
CA ILE A 74 -28.17 -12.81 -13.87
C ILE A 74 -26.85 -13.20 -14.53
N ILE A 75 -26.87 -13.93 -15.62
CA ILE A 75 -25.67 -14.49 -16.26
C ILE A 75 -24.67 -13.39 -16.68
N TRP A 76 -25.12 -12.38 -17.44
CA TRP A 76 -24.23 -11.31 -17.92
C TRP A 76 -23.58 -10.50 -16.79
N TYR A 77 -24.30 -10.37 -15.67
CA TYR A 77 -23.79 -9.66 -14.50
C TYR A 77 -22.62 -10.41 -13.84
N ASN A 78 -22.77 -11.73 -13.69
CA ASN A 78 -21.71 -12.59 -13.17
C ASN A 78 -20.51 -12.66 -14.11
N GLU A 79 -20.73 -12.74 -15.41
CA GLU A 79 -19.68 -12.70 -16.42
C GLU A 79 -18.91 -11.37 -16.36
N ALA A 80 -19.61 -10.23 -16.30
CA ALA A 80 -18.98 -8.90 -16.15
C ALA A 80 -18.17 -8.80 -14.86
N LYS A 81 -18.74 -9.25 -13.73
CA LYS A 81 -18.05 -9.30 -12.43
C LYS A 81 -16.78 -10.16 -12.49
N HIS A 82 -16.84 -11.31 -13.18
CA HIS A 82 -15.68 -12.17 -13.38
C HIS A 82 -14.56 -11.46 -14.15
N TRP A 83 -14.88 -10.81 -15.27
CA TRP A 83 -13.88 -10.10 -16.08
C TRP A 83 -13.27 -8.90 -15.37
N PHE A 84 -14.05 -8.12 -14.64
CA PHE A 84 -13.52 -7.04 -13.82
C PHE A 84 -12.65 -7.58 -12.68
N GLY A 85 -13.09 -8.66 -12.05
CA GLY A 85 -12.32 -9.38 -11.04
C GLY A 85 -11.00 -9.92 -11.57
N PHE A 86 -10.99 -10.48 -12.79
CA PHE A 86 -9.80 -10.99 -13.45
C PHE A 86 -8.76 -9.89 -13.68
N VAL A 87 -9.14 -8.77 -14.32
CA VAL A 87 -8.21 -7.65 -14.57
C VAL A 87 -7.65 -7.09 -13.24
N SER A 88 -8.51 -6.96 -12.22
CA SER A 88 -8.12 -6.53 -10.89
C SER A 88 -7.11 -7.49 -10.24
N SER A 89 -7.39 -8.79 -10.31
CA SER A 89 -6.54 -9.84 -9.72
C SER A 89 -5.19 -9.95 -10.41
N VAL A 90 -5.13 -9.80 -11.73
CA VAL A 90 -3.87 -9.76 -12.49
C VAL A 90 -3.01 -8.60 -12.03
N PHE A 91 -3.58 -7.41 -11.85
CA PHE A 91 -2.84 -6.25 -11.35
C PHE A 91 -2.32 -6.47 -9.93
N VAL A 92 -3.15 -7.00 -9.03
CA VAL A 92 -2.74 -7.34 -7.66
C VAL A 92 -1.64 -8.39 -7.65
N ALA A 93 -1.70 -9.40 -8.53
CA ALA A 93 -0.66 -10.40 -8.68
C ALA A 93 0.67 -9.79 -9.12
N PHE A 94 0.66 -8.84 -10.07
CA PHE A 94 1.87 -8.10 -10.46
C PHE A 94 2.47 -7.28 -9.31
N ILE A 95 1.63 -6.64 -8.48
CA ILE A 95 2.13 -5.94 -7.28
C ILE A 95 2.76 -6.93 -6.31
N LYS A 96 2.08 -8.03 -5.99
CA LYS A 96 2.58 -9.06 -5.08
C LYS A 96 3.91 -9.66 -5.52
N MET A 97 4.08 -9.89 -6.82
CA MET A 97 5.33 -10.38 -7.42
C MET A 97 6.53 -9.48 -7.08
N LEU A 98 6.29 -8.16 -6.97
CA LEU A 98 7.36 -7.18 -6.71
C LEU A 98 7.70 -7.02 -5.23
N VAL A 99 6.76 -7.27 -4.31
CA VAL A 99 6.90 -6.92 -2.89
C VAL A 99 8.13 -7.57 -2.27
N ILE A 100 8.28 -8.87 -2.42
CA ILE A 100 9.35 -9.64 -1.77
C ILE A 100 10.75 -9.21 -2.23
N PRO A 101 11.07 -9.22 -3.54
CA PRO A 101 12.40 -8.86 -4.01
C PRO A 101 12.69 -7.37 -3.79
N LEU A 102 11.68 -6.49 -3.93
CA LEU A 102 11.84 -5.07 -3.70
C LEU A 102 12.18 -4.76 -2.25
N VAL A 103 11.42 -5.30 -1.29
CA VAL A 103 11.67 -5.09 0.15
C VAL A 103 13.05 -5.60 0.53
N GLY A 104 13.42 -6.81 0.12
CA GLY A 104 14.72 -7.39 0.42
C GLY A 104 15.88 -6.53 -0.06
N ILE A 105 15.85 -6.15 -1.34
CA ILE A 105 16.96 -5.37 -1.93
C ILE A 105 17.03 -3.94 -1.40
N CYS A 106 15.88 -3.29 -1.13
CA CYS A 106 15.84 -1.95 -0.54
C CYS A 106 16.55 -1.91 0.81
N ILE A 107 16.28 -2.89 1.69
CA ILE A 107 16.87 -2.94 3.02
C ILE A 107 18.37 -3.21 2.95
N ILE A 108 18.80 -4.18 2.14
CA ILE A 108 20.21 -4.48 1.94
C ILE A 108 20.93 -3.22 1.44
N LYS A 109 20.39 -2.55 0.41
CA LYS A 109 20.96 -1.32 -0.16
C LYS A 109 21.12 -0.23 0.89
N VAL A 110 20.06 0.08 1.64
CA VAL A 110 20.08 1.13 2.68
C VAL A 110 21.17 0.86 3.71
N ILE A 111 21.34 -0.38 4.18
CA ILE A 111 22.34 -0.72 5.20
C ILE A 111 23.76 -0.62 4.65
N ILE A 112 23.99 -1.01 3.42
CA ILE A 112 25.32 -0.93 2.80
C ILE A 112 25.74 0.53 2.61
N GLU A 113 24.84 1.39 2.18
CA GLU A 113 25.09 2.83 1.90
C GLU A 113 25.26 3.71 3.16
N ILE A 114 24.97 3.19 4.37
CA ILE A 114 25.16 3.95 5.60
C ILE A 114 26.62 4.33 5.78
N ASP A 115 26.91 5.61 6.01
CA ASP A 115 28.25 6.18 6.16
C ASP A 115 29.01 5.60 7.36
N LYS A 116 30.34 5.37 7.19
CA LYS A 116 31.20 4.70 8.18
C LYS A 116 31.38 5.52 9.48
N ASN A 117 31.18 6.84 9.43
CA ASN A 117 31.46 7.78 10.52
C ASN A 117 30.31 7.98 11.52
N ILE A 118 29.15 7.35 11.28
CA ILE A 118 27.98 7.53 12.13
C ILE A 118 27.89 6.38 13.12
N LYS A 119 27.67 6.72 14.41
CA LYS A 119 27.26 5.72 15.42
C LYS A 119 25.84 5.22 15.07
N ILE A 120 25.79 4.25 14.17
CA ILE A 120 24.58 3.67 13.60
C ILE A 120 23.57 3.24 14.68
N SER A 121 24.07 2.70 15.81
CA SER A 121 23.22 2.22 16.90
C SER A 121 22.40 3.33 17.55
N SER A 122 23.00 4.48 17.84
CA SER A 122 22.31 5.61 18.47
C SER A 122 21.30 6.25 17.50
N LEU A 123 21.70 6.45 16.25
CA LEU A 123 20.83 7.05 15.24
C LEU A 123 19.63 6.12 14.92
N LEU A 124 19.89 4.81 14.83
CA LEU A 124 18.86 3.79 14.62
C LEU A 124 17.87 3.75 15.78
N SER A 125 18.38 3.71 17.02
CA SER A 125 17.57 3.66 18.24
C SER A 125 16.64 4.88 18.35
N ILE A 126 17.17 6.08 18.17
CA ILE A 126 16.39 7.32 18.21
C ILE A 126 15.36 7.37 17.07
N SER A 127 15.78 7.02 15.86
CA SER A 127 14.86 7.01 14.70
C SER A 127 13.74 6.00 14.89
N LEU A 128 14.04 4.77 15.33
CA LEU A 128 13.03 3.74 15.59
C LEU A 128 12.08 4.17 16.70
N PHE A 129 12.59 4.74 17.79
CA PHE A 129 11.73 5.25 18.87
C PHE A 129 10.71 6.26 18.35
N TRP A 130 11.13 7.27 17.60
CA TRP A 130 10.23 8.30 17.08
C TRP A 130 9.26 7.77 16.01
N ILE A 131 9.72 6.84 15.19
CA ILE A 131 8.87 6.17 14.20
C ILE A 131 7.78 5.36 14.91
N LEU A 132 8.15 4.49 15.85
CA LEU A 132 7.18 3.66 16.59
C LEU A 132 6.23 4.52 17.42
N PHE A 133 6.74 5.54 18.11
CA PHE A 133 5.94 6.47 18.90
C PHE A 133 4.89 7.21 18.04
N SER A 134 5.31 7.77 16.90
CA SER A 134 4.39 8.48 16.01
C SER A 134 3.38 7.53 15.34
N THR A 135 3.80 6.30 15.02
CA THR A 135 2.91 5.28 14.45
C THR A 135 1.89 4.79 15.47
N ALA A 136 2.29 4.61 16.74
CA ALA A 136 1.36 4.26 17.82
C ALA A 136 0.30 5.34 18.05
N ILE A 137 0.68 6.62 18.02
CA ILE A 137 -0.28 7.73 18.07
C ILE A 137 -1.24 7.67 16.88
N ALA A 138 -0.70 7.42 15.68
CA ALA A 138 -1.51 7.34 14.47
C ALA A 138 -2.49 6.14 14.51
N ALA A 139 -2.04 4.97 14.97
CA ALA A 139 -2.88 3.79 15.13
C ALA A 139 -4.00 4.02 16.15
N SER A 140 -3.65 4.58 17.32
CA SER A 140 -4.63 4.93 18.36
C SER A 140 -5.69 5.90 17.84
N LEU A 141 -5.29 6.90 17.07
CA LEU A 141 -6.22 7.82 16.40
C LEU A 141 -7.12 7.10 15.40
N GLY A 142 -6.57 6.18 14.61
CA GLY A 142 -7.33 5.38 13.66
C GLY A 142 -8.40 4.53 14.36
N ILE A 143 -8.04 3.86 15.47
CA ILE A 143 -8.97 3.10 16.30
C ILE A 143 -10.08 4.00 16.82
N LEU A 144 -9.73 5.13 17.44
CA LEU A 144 -10.70 6.07 18.03
C LEU A 144 -11.70 6.59 16.99
N LEU A 145 -11.22 7.00 15.82
CA LEU A 145 -12.09 7.50 14.77
C LEU A 145 -13.01 6.40 14.25
N ALA A 146 -12.46 5.24 13.90
CA ALA A 146 -13.26 4.14 13.35
C ALA A 146 -14.28 3.61 14.36
N TYR A 147 -13.93 3.53 15.64
CA TYR A 147 -14.82 3.09 16.71
C TYR A 147 -15.96 4.08 16.95
N ASN A 148 -15.66 5.38 17.12
CA ASN A 148 -16.69 6.40 17.37
C ASN A 148 -17.67 6.57 16.21
N PHE A 149 -17.24 6.37 14.98
CA PHE A 149 -18.11 6.45 13.80
C PHE A 149 -18.71 5.10 13.40
N GLN A 150 -18.52 4.04 14.22
CA GLN A 150 -19.03 2.68 13.97
C GLN A 150 -18.76 2.23 12.53
N LEU A 151 -17.51 2.43 12.09
CA LEU A 151 -17.12 2.22 10.71
C LEU A 151 -17.21 0.74 10.33
N GLY A 152 -18.18 0.38 9.51
CA GLY A 152 -18.40 -1.01 9.07
C GLY A 152 -19.63 -1.71 9.69
N ASP A 153 -20.34 -1.09 10.64
CA ASP A 153 -21.48 -1.72 11.33
C ASP A 153 -22.63 -2.10 10.38
N ASN A 154 -22.87 -1.29 9.35
CA ASN A 154 -23.89 -1.57 8.32
C ASN A 154 -23.35 -2.40 7.14
N PHE A 155 -22.14 -2.92 7.24
CA PHE A 155 -21.53 -3.71 6.18
C PHE A 155 -21.74 -5.19 6.50
N THR A 156 -22.70 -5.84 5.84
CA THR A 156 -22.86 -7.29 5.92
C THR A 156 -21.63 -7.93 5.30
N ALA A 157 -20.74 -8.46 6.12
CA ALA A 157 -19.61 -9.23 5.65
C ALA A 157 -20.16 -10.41 4.82
N TYR A 158 -19.64 -10.55 3.62
CA TYR A 158 -19.90 -11.74 2.81
C TYR A 158 -19.51 -12.97 3.66
N GLU A 159 -20.45 -13.88 3.91
CA GLU A 159 -20.18 -15.18 4.57
C GLU A 159 -19.27 -16.05 3.69
N GLY A 160 -18.08 -15.58 3.45
CA GLY A 160 -17.01 -16.38 2.91
C GLY A 160 -16.41 -17.18 4.07
N THR A 161 -16.39 -18.48 3.98
CA THR A 161 -15.75 -19.44 4.87
C THR A 161 -14.22 -19.20 4.96
N ARG A 162 -13.77 -17.99 5.33
CA ARG A 162 -12.39 -17.77 5.72
C ARG A 162 -12.25 -18.26 7.16
N GLN A 163 -11.52 -19.34 7.34
CA GLN A 163 -11.12 -19.81 8.66
C GLN A 163 -10.47 -18.65 9.41
N ILE A 164 -11.06 -18.26 10.52
CA ILE A 164 -10.48 -17.31 11.46
C ILE A 164 -9.10 -17.85 11.85
N ARG A 165 -8.04 -17.13 11.54
CA ARG A 165 -6.68 -17.54 11.95
C ARG A 165 -6.67 -17.67 13.47
N LYS A 166 -6.32 -18.84 13.98
CA LYS A 166 -6.16 -19.06 15.41
C LYS A 166 -5.21 -18.01 15.98
N ILE A 167 -5.58 -17.42 17.11
CA ILE A 167 -4.74 -16.47 17.85
C ILE A 167 -3.40 -17.18 18.14
N GLN A 168 -2.33 -16.62 17.62
CA GLN A 168 -0.99 -17.19 17.83
C GLN A 168 -0.47 -16.76 19.21
N THR A 169 0.21 -17.64 19.89
CA THR A 169 0.89 -17.29 21.15
C THR A 169 2.03 -16.31 20.89
N PHE A 170 2.33 -15.42 21.83
CA PHE A 170 3.43 -14.46 21.71
C PHE A 170 4.76 -15.10 21.30
N SER A 171 5.08 -16.27 21.88
CA SER A 171 6.28 -17.03 21.51
C SER A 171 6.27 -17.50 20.06
N SER A 172 5.11 -17.94 19.54
CA SER A 172 4.99 -18.35 18.13
C SER A 172 5.11 -17.17 17.17
N ILE A 173 4.64 -15.98 17.59
CA ILE A 173 4.83 -14.74 16.81
C ILE A 173 6.33 -14.42 16.72
N ILE A 174 7.05 -14.41 17.84
CA ILE A 174 8.51 -14.13 17.86
C ILE A 174 9.29 -15.17 17.03
N LEU A 175 8.96 -16.46 17.19
CA LEU A 175 9.58 -17.52 16.37
C LEU A 175 9.26 -17.35 14.88
N GLY A 176 8.06 -16.91 14.55
CA GLY A 176 7.64 -16.61 13.17
C GLY A 176 8.37 -15.43 12.53
N LEU A 177 9.00 -14.55 13.33
CA LEU A 177 9.84 -13.46 12.84
C LEU A 177 11.23 -13.94 12.39
N ILE A 178 11.71 -15.06 12.94
CA ILE A 178 13.02 -15.60 12.62
C ILE A 178 12.91 -16.49 11.37
N PRO A 179 13.58 -16.15 10.27
CA PRO A 179 13.51 -16.91 9.04
C PRO A 179 14.31 -18.22 9.13
N SER A 180 13.69 -19.30 9.60
CA SER A 180 14.32 -20.62 9.65
C SER A 180 14.67 -21.18 8.26
N ASN A 181 13.87 -20.84 7.25
CA ASN A 181 14.11 -21.14 5.84
C ASN A 181 13.60 -19.98 4.98
N ILE A 182 14.52 -19.28 4.32
CA ILE A 182 14.18 -18.08 3.54
C ILE A 182 13.22 -18.38 2.39
N ILE A 183 13.35 -19.52 1.72
CA ILE A 183 12.47 -19.93 0.61
C ILE A 183 11.04 -20.15 1.13
N SER A 184 10.89 -20.82 2.25
CA SER A 184 9.58 -21.05 2.90
C SER A 184 8.93 -19.73 3.33
N VAL A 185 9.73 -18.78 3.86
CA VAL A 185 9.29 -17.45 4.28
C VAL A 185 8.81 -16.63 3.08
N MET A 186 9.53 -16.68 1.96
CA MET A 186 9.13 -16.03 0.70
C MET A 186 7.83 -16.60 0.17
N ASN A 187 7.68 -17.93 0.18
CA ASN A 187 6.44 -18.60 -0.29
C ASN A 187 5.22 -18.25 0.58
N LYS A 188 5.43 -18.09 1.90
CA LYS A 188 4.36 -17.68 2.84
C LYS A 188 4.07 -16.18 2.84
N GLU A 189 4.74 -15.40 2.00
CA GLU A 189 4.64 -13.93 1.95
C GLU A 189 4.87 -13.26 3.33
N ASN A 190 5.72 -13.84 4.21
CA ASN A 190 6.04 -13.28 5.52
C ASN A 190 7.07 -12.14 5.37
N ILE A 191 6.57 -10.95 5.10
CA ILE A 191 7.40 -9.77 4.80
C ILE A 191 8.32 -9.41 5.98
N ILE A 192 7.87 -9.56 7.23
CA ILE A 192 8.66 -9.19 8.41
C ILE A 192 9.91 -10.07 8.52
N ALA A 193 9.75 -11.38 8.34
CA ALA A 193 10.89 -12.30 8.37
C ALA A 193 11.87 -12.04 7.20
N ILE A 194 11.37 -11.63 6.02
CA ILE A 194 12.22 -11.21 4.89
C ILE A 194 13.02 -9.95 5.26
N VAL A 195 12.39 -8.97 5.91
CA VAL A 195 13.04 -7.75 6.41
C VAL A 195 14.18 -8.10 7.37
N ILE A 196 13.94 -8.99 8.32
CA ILE A 196 14.96 -9.43 9.30
C ILE A 196 16.12 -10.11 8.58
N PHE A 197 15.84 -11.01 7.64
CA PHE A 197 16.89 -11.67 6.85
C PHE A 197 17.72 -10.64 6.04
N ALA A 198 17.06 -9.75 5.33
CA ALA A 198 17.71 -8.71 4.54
C ALA A 198 18.57 -7.77 5.41
N PHE A 199 18.11 -7.47 6.63
CA PHE A 199 18.84 -6.69 7.62
C PHE A 199 20.13 -7.42 8.06
N PHE A 200 20.07 -8.72 8.36
CA PHE A 200 21.25 -9.51 8.68
C PHE A 200 22.25 -9.56 7.52
N VAL A 201 21.77 -9.81 6.30
CA VAL A 201 22.61 -9.80 5.10
C VAL A 201 23.30 -8.44 4.94
N GLY A 202 22.58 -7.33 5.08
CA GLY A 202 23.13 -5.98 4.98
C GLY A 202 24.21 -5.71 6.02
N ILE A 203 23.99 -6.08 7.30
CA ILE A 203 24.98 -5.92 8.37
C ILE A 203 26.23 -6.77 8.12
N CYS A 204 26.05 -8.03 7.73
CA CYS A 204 27.17 -8.92 7.45
C CYS A 204 27.97 -8.44 6.24
N ALA A 205 27.28 -8.01 5.17
CA ALA A 205 27.93 -7.42 4.00
C ALA A 205 28.75 -6.17 4.39
N LYS A 206 28.19 -5.31 5.24
CA LYS A 206 28.91 -4.13 5.72
C LYS A 206 30.12 -4.49 6.61
N LYS A 207 30.10 -5.59 7.35
CA LYS A 207 31.29 -6.09 8.05
C LYS A 207 32.37 -6.57 7.10
N VAL A 208 31.97 -7.26 6.01
CA VAL A 208 32.90 -7.71 4.96
C VAL A 208 33.56 -6.52 4.26
N SER A 209 32.82 -5.41 4.01
CA SER A 209 33.38 -4.22 3.36
C SER A 209 34.53 -3.54 4.13
N LYS A 210 34.72 -3.88 5.41
CA LYS A 210 35.81 -3.34 6.24
C LYS A 210 37.11 -4.10 6.10
N LYS A 211 37.10 -5.28 5.48
CA LYS A 211 38.28 -6.11 5.28
C LYS A 211 38.90 -5.81 3.93
N GLU A 212 40.16 -5.41 3.90
CA GLU A 212 40.89 -5.04 2.67
C GLU A 212 40.94 -6.16 1.65
N GLU A 213 41.06 -7.42 2.14
CA GLU A 213 41.06 -8.63 1.32
C GLU A 213 39.82 -8.75 0.41
N TYR A 214 38.67 -8.26 0.86
CA TYR A 214 37.40 -8.38 0.13
C TYR A 214 36.93 -7.07 -0.54
N ALA A 215 37.76 -6.01 -0.54
CA ALA A 215 37.36 -4.71 -1.03
C ALA A 215 36.82 -4.73 -2.46
N GLN A 216 37.53 -5.40 -3.38
CA GLN A 216 37.13 -5.52 -4.79
C GLN A 216 35.86 -6.40 -4.96
N ALA A 217 35.77 -7.51 -4.25
CA ALA A 217 34.61 -8.40 -4.28
C ALA A 217 33.37 -7.69 -3.69
N PHE A 218 33.56 -6.92 -2.62
CA PHE A 218 32.48 -6.12 -2.03
C PHE A 218 31.98 -5.04 -2.98
N GLN A 219 32.84 -4.36 -3.70
CA GLN A 219 32.44 -3.37 -4.73
C GLN A 219 31.57 -4.00 -5.81
N THR A 220 31.90 -5.21 -6.23
CA THR A 220 31.08 -5.96 -7.20
C THR A 220 29.69 -6.28 -6.63
N PHE A 221 29.62 -6.70 -5.36
CA PHE A 221 28.37 -6.94 -4.68
C PHE A 221 27.53 -5.66 -4.52
N GLU A 222 28.15 -4.56 -4.15
CA GLU A 222 27.48 -3.24 -4.03
C GLU A 222 26.89 -2.79 -5.36
N ASN A 223 27.65 -2.92 -6.46
CA ASN A 223 27.17 -2.63 -7.80
C ASN A 223 26.00 -3.54 -8.20
N PHE A 224 26.07 -4.84 -7.88
CA PHE A 224 24.96 -5.77 -8.11
C PHE A 224 23.69 -5.33 -7.36
N VAL A 225 23.79 -4.99 -6.07
CA VAL A 225 22.68 -4.51 -5.25
C VAL A 225 22.06 -3.25 -5.87
N LEU A 226 22.91 -2.29 -6.30
CA LEU A 226 22.45 -1.05 -6.93
C LEU A 226 21.71 -1.31 -8.24
N VAL A 227 22.27 -2.15 -9.12
CA VAL A 227 21.63 -2.49 -10.40
C VAL A 227 20.32 -3.23 -10.18
N PHE A 228 20.30 -4.22 -9.29
CA PHE A 228 19.11 -5.00 -9.00
C PHE A 228 17.99 -4.12 -8.39
N TYR A 229 18.34 -3.20 -7.46
CA TYR A 229 17.41 -2.19 -6.95
C TYR A 229 16.78 -1.36 -8.09
N ASN A 230 17.60 -0.86 -9.02
CA ASN A 230 17.10 -0.08 -10.15
C ASN A 230 16.21 -0.90 -11.09
N ILE A 231 16.51 -2.19 -11.29
CA ILE A 231 15.65 -3.12 -12.03
C ILE A 231 14.29 -3.22 -11.34
N MET A 232 14.26 -3.46 -10.03
CA MET A 232 13.01 -3.54 -9.26
C MET A 232 12.21 -2.24 -9.31
N MET A 233 12.87 -1.09 -9.22
CA MET A 233 12.22 0.21 -9.35
C MET A 233 11.61 0.43 -10.73
N ASN A 234 12.30 0.04 -11.81
CA ASN A 234 11.77 0.12 -13.16
C ASN A 234 10.58 -0.84 -13.38
N MET A 235 10.65 -2.07 -12.85
CA MET A 235 9.53 -3.01 -12.88
C MET A 235 8.31 -2.43 -12.11
N THR A 236 8.53 -1.86 -10.94
CA THR A 236 7.50 -1.19 -10.15
C THR A 236 6.85 -0.04 -10.93
N ALA A 237 7.66 0.80 -11.58
CA ALA A 237 7.15 1.88 -12.41
C ALA A 237 6.34 1.35 -13.61
N ALA A 238 6.74 0.23 -14.21
CA ALA A 238 6.00 -0.41 -15.29
C ALA A 238 4.64 -0.92 -14.80
N VAL A 239 4.59 -1.62 -13.67
CA VAL A 239 3.33 -2.12 -13.08
C VAL A 239 2.40 -0.97 -12.69
N ILE A 240 2.91 0.09 -12.07
CA ILE A 240 2.12 1.28 -11.69
C ILE A 240 1.48 1.95 -12.92
N ARG A 241 2.09 1.87 -14.12
CA ARG A 241 1.47 2.41 -15.34
C ARG A 241 0.14 1.74 -15.71
N PHE A 242 -0.06 0.49 -15.29
CA PHE A 242 -1.33 -0.23 -15.50
C PHE A 242 -2.40 0.07 -14.43
N MET A 243 -2.02 0.75 -13.34
CA MET A 243 -2.90 1.03 -12.21
C MET A 243 -4.23 1.71 -12.61
N PRO A 244 -4.28 2.74 -13.49
CA PRO A 244 -5.56 3.36 -13.85
C PRO A 244 -6.54 2.37 -14.49
N TYR A 245 -6.06 1.43 -15.31
CA TYR A 245 -6.90 0.40 -15.95
C TYR A 245 -7.48 -0.57 -14.90
N ALA A 246 -6.63 -1.02 -13.99
CA ALA A 246 -7.05 -1.89 -12.89
C ALA A 246 -8.05 -1.20 -11.95
N VAL A 247 -7.86 0.09 -11.66
CA VAL A 247 -8.76 0.86 -10.79
C VAL A 247 -10.16 0.98 -11.36
N VAL A 248 -10.32 1.17 -12.67
CA VAL A 248 -11.65 1.12 -13.31
C VAL A 248 -12.34 -0.21 -12.99
N CYS A 249 -11.65 -1.32 -13.23
CA CYS A 249 -12.20 -2.65 -12.99
C CYS A 249 -12.46 -2.92 -11.50
N MET A 250 -11.54 -2.50 -10.63
CA MET A 250 -11.70 -2.64 -9.17
C MET A 250 -12.94 -1.90 -8.67
N MET A 251 -13.12 -0.65 -9.08
CA MET A 251 -14.26 0.17 -8.64
C MET A 251 -15.59 -0.36 -9.19
N ALA A 252 -15.62 -0.76 -10.47
CA ALA A 252 -16.79 -1.39 -11.03
C ALA A 252 -17.11 -2.72 -10.31
N ASN A 253 -16.11 -3.55 -10.03
CA ASN A 253 -16.31 -4.83 -9.35
C ASN A 253 -16.77 -4.66 -7.90
N VAL A 254 -16.29 -3.64 -7.18
CA VAL A 254 -16.74 -3.32 -5.80
C VAL A 254 -18.25 -3.03 -5.80
N LEU A 255 -18.72 -2.23 -6.76
CA LEU A 255 -20.14 -1.91 -6.87
C LEU A 255 -20.99 -3.12 -7.23
N LEU A 256 -20.56 -3.92 -8.20
CA LEU A 256 -21.24 -5.15 -8.57
C LEU A 256 -21.25 -6.20 -7.46
N SER A 257 -20.29 -6.16 -6.54
CA SER A 257 -20.21 -7.13 -5.43
C SER A 257 -20.99 -6.73 -4.19
N ASN A 258 -21.03 -5.42 -3.86
CA ASN A 258 -21.49 -4.93 -2.57
C ASN A 258 -22.64 -3.90 -2.67
N GLY A 259 -23.06 -3.53 -3.86
CA GLY A 259 -24.16 -2.57 -4.07
C GLY A 259 -23.82 -1.14 -3.62
N PHE A 260 -24.88 -0.33 -3.47
CA PHE A 260 -24.75 1.10 -3.13
C PHE A 260 -24.28 1.36 -1.70
N GLU A 261 -24.60 0.47 -0.75
CA GLU A 261 -24.16 0.57 0.66
C GLU A 261 -22.62 0.59 0.77
N ALA A 262 -21.93 -0.14 -0.11
CA ALA A 262 -20.47 -0.12 -0.15
C ALA A 262 -19.88 1.25 -0.48
N ILE A 263 -20.56 2.06 -1.32
CA ILE A 263 -20.10 3.42 -1.64
C ILE A 263 -20.21 4.31 -0.40
N LYS A 264 -21.32 4.21 0.34
CA LYS A 264 -21.55 5.00 1.54
C LYS A 264 -20.48 4.70 2.59
N THR A 265 -20.24 3.41 2.83
CA THR A 265 -19.25 2.95 3.81
C THR A 265 -17.82 3.29 3.38
N ALA A 266 -17.48 3.08 2.10
CA ALA A 266 -16.18 3.49 1.56
C ALA A 266 -15.98 5.01 1.60
N GLY A 267 -17.03 5.79 1.33
CA GLY A 267 -17.00 7.25 1.44
C GLY A 267 -16.69 7.71 2.85
N LEU A 268 -17.36 7.14 3.85
CA LEU A 268 -17.09 7.43 5.26
C LEU A 268 -15.65 7.06 5.64
N PHE A 269 -15.16 5.89 5.21
CA PHE A 269 -13.79 5.46 5.44
C PHE A 269 -12.78 6.46 4.86
N ILE A 270 -13.01 6.95 3.64
CA ILE A 270 -12.14 7.94 2.99
C ILE A 270 -12.16 9.26 3.77
N ILE A 271 -13.33 9.75 4.16
CA ILE A 271 -13.46 11.00 4.93
C ILE A 271 -12.69 10.88 6.25
N LEU A 272 -12.89 9.80 6.99
CA LEU A 272 -12.18 9.57 8.26
C LEU A 272 -10.68 9.45 8.07
N THR A 273 -10.23 8.84 6.96
CA THR A 273 -8.80 8.76 6.59
C THR A 273 -8.20 10.17 6.41
N TYR A 274 -8.90 11.08 5.73
CA TYR A 274 -8.44 12.47 5.59
C TYR A 274 -8.47 13.24 6.91
N ILE A 275 -9.50 13.03 7.74
CA ILE A 275 -9.55 13.62 9.08
C ILE A 275 -8.36 13.14 9.93
N ALA A 276 -8.08 11.84 9.94
CA ALA A 276 -6.91 11.28 10.62
C ALA A 276 -5.59 11.89 10.10
N MET A 277 -5.46 12.03 8.79
CA MET A 277 -4.30 12.67 8.17
C MET A 277 -4.09 14.09 8.70
N PHE A 278 -5.12 14.93 8.71
CA PHE A 278 -5.00 16.31 9.19
C PHE A 278 -4.69 16.40 10.68
N ILE A 279 -5.25 15.51 11.50
CA ILE A 279 -4.93 15.45 12.93
C ILE A 279 -3.47 15.04 13.13
N ILE A 280 -2.97 14.04 12.40
CA ILE A 280 -1.56 13.62 12.46
C ILE A 280 -0.63 14.73 11.98
N PHE A 281 -0.99 15.51 10.95
CA PHE A 281 -0.24 16.72 10.60
C PHE A 281 -0.16 17.70 11.77
N GLY A 282 -1.27 17.91 12.47
CA GLY A 282 -1.32 18.73 13.69
C GLY A 282 -0.39 18.20 14.78
N VAL A 283 -0.39 16.89 15.03
CA VAL A 283 0.53 16.25 16.01
C VAL A 283 1.98 16.50 15.63
N HIS A 284 2.36 16.31 14.35
CA HIS A 284 3.75 16.58 13.90
C HIS A 284 4.12 18.06 14.03
N PHE A 285 3.19 18.98 13.80
CA PHE A 285 3.45 20.42 14.02
C PHE A 285 3.64 20.75 15.50
N LEU A 286 2.89 20.11 16.40
CA LEU A 286 3.12 20.24 17.84
C LEU A 286 4.48 19.68 18.25
N LEU A 287 4.86 18.52 17.72
CA LEU A 287 6.20 17.95 17.98
C LEU A 287 7.31 18.85 17.46
N LEU A 288 7.18 19.48 16.30
CA LEU A 288 8.13 20.46 15.79
C LEU A 288 8.20 21.71 16.70
N ALA A 289 7.05 22.21 17.12
CA ALA A 289 6.97 23.36 18.02
C ALA A 289 7.62 23.06 19.39
N SER A 290 7.45 21.86 19.93
CA SER A 290 8.07 21.44 21.20
C SER A 290 9.61 21.42 21.13
N GLN A 291 10.18 21.26 19.94
CA GLN A 291 11.62 21.35 19.69
C GLN A 291 12.09 22.77 19.35
N GLY A 292 11.25 23.78 19.56
CA GLY A 292 11.58 25.18 19.25
C GLY A 292 11.60 25.53 17.76
N LEU A 293 11.15 24.63 16.88
CA LEU A 293 11.09 24.86 15.45
C LEU A 293 9.74 25.49 15.07
N ASN A 294 9.76 26.47 14.15
CA ASN A 294 8.52 27.09 13.68
C ASN A 294 7.82 26.19 12.64
N PRO A 295 6.63 25.62 12.97
CA PRO A 295 5.93 24.69 12.09
C PRO A 295 5.54 25.31 10.74
N ILE A 296 5.17 26.59 10.73
CA ILE A 296 4.74 27.29 9.50
C ILE A 296 5.95 27.48 8.55
N LYS A 297 7.10 27.84 9.08
CA LYS A 297 8.34 27.95 8.27
C LYS A 297 8.75 26.59 7.74
N TYR A 298 8.58 25.53 8.56
CA TYR A 298 8.83 24.16 8.15
C TYR A 298 7.88 23.75 7.01
N ALA A 299 6.58 23.97 7.17
CA ALA A 299 5.58 23.64 6.17
C ALA A 299 5.87 24.31 4.81
N LYS A 300 6.18 25.60 4.81
CA LYS A 300 6.53 26.34 3.58
C LYS A 300 7.73 25.75 2.85
N LYS A 301 8.76 25.32 3.58
CA LYS A 301 9.97 24.69 3.01
C LYS A 301 9.71 23.27 2.52
N ALA A 302 8.87 22.50 3.24
CA ALA A 302 8.54 21.11 2.93
C ALA A 302 7.44 20.97 1.85
N PHE A 303 6.61 21.99 1.64
CA PHE A 303 5.45 21.95 0.75
C PHE A 303 5.73 21.39 -0.66
N PRO A 304 6.82 21.78 -1.35
CA PRO A 304 7.12 21.20 -2.66
C PRO A 304 7.36 19.69 -2.62
N VAL A 305 7.96 19.18 -1.53
CA VAL A 305 8.18 17.73 -1.32
C VAL A 305 6.85 17.02 -1.10
N TRP A 306 5.96 17.60 -0.28
CA TRP A 306 4.63 17.04 -0.03
C TRP A 306 3.81 16.96 -1.31
N LEU A 307 3.85 18.02 -2.13
CA LEU A 307 3.14 18.07 -3.40
C LEU A 307 3.67 17.01 -4.38
N PHE A 308 4.99 16.82 -4.41
CA PHE A 308 5.61 15.79 -5.22
C PHE A 308 5.28 14.38 -4.68
N ALA A 309 5.32 14.16 -3.36
CA ALA A 309 4.94 12.90 -2.74
C ALA A 309 3.48 12.52 -3.03
N PHE A 310 2.58 13.51 -2.91
CA PHE A 310 1.16 13.35 -3.24
C PHE A 310 0.96 12.97 -4.71
N SER A 311 1.67 13.64 -5.61
CA SER A 311 1.55 13.42 -7.05
C SER A 311 2.17 12.08 -7.48
N SER A 312 3.34 11.74 -6.94
CA SER A 312 4.07 10.50 -7.28
C SER A 312 3.48 9.27 -6.63
N ARG A 313 2.75 9.43 -5.50
CA ARG A 313 2.23 8.33 -4.66
C ARG A 313 3.29 7.30 -4.28
N SER A 314 4.54 7.72 -4.22
CA SER A 314 5.69 6.88 -3.94
C SER A 314 6.62 7.59 -2.96
N SER A 315 6.68 7.08 -1.73
CA SER A 315 7.62 7.56 -0.73
C SER A 315 9.07 7.36 -1.17
N LEU A 316 9.38 6.20 -1.75
CA LEU A 316 10.70 5.91 -2.30
C LEU A 316 11.06 6.79 -3.49
N GLY A 317 10.09 7.06 -4.38
CA GLY A 317 10.29 7.99 -5.50
C GLY A 317 10.52 9.44 -5.05
N THR A 318 10.04 9.80 -3.87
CA THR A 318 10.21 11.13 -3.28
C THR A 318 11.49 11.25 -2.47
N LEU A 319 12.15 10.15 -2.12
CA LEU A 319 13.32 10.12 -1.25
C LEU A 319 14.44 11.08 -1.67
N PRO A 320 14.86 11.16 -2.95
CA PRO A 320 15.92 12.09 -3.35
C PRO A 320 15.55 13.56 -3.11
N MET A 321 14.29 13.93 -3.32
CA MET A 321 13.81 15.28 -3.07
C MET A 321 13.70 15.57 -1.57
N THR A 322 13.29 14.58 -0.77
CA THR A 322 13.21 14.67 0.69
C THR A 322 14.60 14.89 1.28
N THR A 323 15.59 14.07 0.91
CA THR A 323 16.97 14.18 1.40
C THR A 323 17.61 15.50 1.00
N SER A 324 17.47 15.91 -0.26
CA SER A 324 17.97 17.20 -0.74
C SER A 324 17.34 18.39 0.00
N THR A 325 16.04 18.32 0.30
CA THR A 325 15.34 19.38 1.04
C THR A 325 15.80 19.44 2.50
N LEU A 326 15.97 18.29 3.15
CA LEU A 326 16.52 18.23 4.53
C LEU A 326 17.91 18.82 4.61
N GLN A 327 18.79 18.51 3.66
CA GLN A 327 20.17 19.02 3.62
C GLN A 327 20.20 20.51 3.29
N ASN A 328 19.61 20.91 2.18
CA ASN A 328 19.82 22.25 1.61
C ASN A 328 18.89 23.33 2.20
N LYS A 329 17.65 22.96 2.61
CA LYS A 329 16.69 23.93 3.15
C LYS A 329 16.60 23.92 4.67
N PHE A 330 16.89 22.79 5.29
CA PHE A 330 16.83 22.65 6.76
C PHE A 330 18.19 22.57 7.42
N GLY A 331 19.29 22.39 6.66
CA GLY A 331 20.65 22.34 7.18
C GLY A 331 20.95 21.04 7.95
N VAL A 332 20.19 19.97 7.71
CA VAL A 332 20.44 18.68 8.35
C VAL A 332 21.69 18.04 7.77
N ASN A 333 22.54 17.48 8.64
CA ASN A 333 23.73 16.76 8.22
C ASN A 333 23.39 15.71 7.13
N PRO A 334 24.11 15.67 6.00
CA PRO A 334 23.81 14.79 4.88
C PRO A 334 23.64 13.32 5.25
N ALA A 335 24.51 12.82 6.13
CA ALA A 335 24.47 11.43 6.57
C ALA A 335 23.21 11.13 7.41
N VAL A 336 22.81 12.04 8.30
CA VAL A 336 21.59 11.95 9.10
C VAL A 336 20.37 12.04 8.19
N ALA A 337 20.33 13.01 7.26
CA ALA A 337 19.24 13.20 6.34
C ALA A 337 19.01 11.95 5.45
N ASN A 338 20.08 11.39 4.88
CA ASN A 338 20.01 10.20 4.06
C ASN A 338 19.53 8.99 4.87
N PHE A 339 20.06 8.77 6.06
CA PHE A 339 19.70 7.66 6.91
C PHE A 339 18.24 7.73 7.37
N VAL A 340 17.86 8.84 8.02
CA VAL A 340 16.50 9.01 8.58
C VAL A 340 15.44 9.02 7.49
N ALA A 341 15.69 9.70 6.37
CA ALA A 341 14.75 9.70 5.25
C ALA A 341 14.60 8.31 4.63
N SER A 342 15.69 7.54 4.49
CA SER A 342 15.63 6.18 3.93
C SER A 342 14.83 5.24 4.83
N ILE A 343 15.07 5.23 6.13
CA ILE A 343 14.29 4.41 7.08
C ILE A 343 12.85 4.93 7.14
N GLY A 344 12.64 6.23 7.23
CA GLY A 344 11.32 6.82 7.30
C GLY A 344 10.44 6.49 6.08
N THR A 345 11.01 6.44 4.89
CA THR A 345 10.26 6.08 3.66
C THR A 345 9.92 4.60 3.54
N THR A 346 10.62 3.73 4.26
CA THR A 346 10.38 2.28 4.24
C THR A 346 9.55 1.79 5.43
N THR A 347 9.76 2.36 6.61
CA THR A 347 9.16 1.87 7.87
C THR A 347 8.30 2.92 8.58
N GLY A 348 8.52 4.22 8.35
CA GLY A 348 7.92 5.32 9.11
C GLY A 348 6.64 5.90 8.49
N LEU A 349 5.79 5.10 7.90
CA LEU A 349 4.60 5.57 7.17
C LEU A 349 3.36 5.58 8.09
N ASN A 350 3.16 6.65 8.86
CA ASN A 350 2.01 6.79 9.79
C ASN A 350 0.64 6.56 9.13
N GLY A 351 0.51 6.85 7.83
CA GLY A 351 -0.68 6.51 7.06
C GLY A 351 -0.83 5.01 6.87
N CYS A 352 0.17 4.40 6.20
CA CYS A 352 0.11 3.01 5.77
C CYS A 352 0.35 1.99 6.90
N ALA A 353 1.07 2.37 7.94
CA ALA A 353 1.39 1.50 9.07
C ALA A 353 0.68 1.89 10.38
N GLY A 354 0.04 3.06 10.43
CA GLY A 354 -0.66 3.58 11.61
C GLY A 354 -2.18 3.62 11.40
N TYR A 355 -2.75 4.81 11.16
CA TYR A 355 -4.21 4.99 11.21
C TYR A 355 -4.99 4.19 10.16
N PHE A 356 -4.49 4.00 8.95
CA PHE A 356 -5.23 3.29 7.91
C PHE A 356 -5.46 1.80 8.23
N PRO A 357 -4.44 0.99 8.56
CA PRO A 357 -4.67 -0.40 8.95
C PRO A 357 -5.45 -0.53 10.26
N ALA A 358 -5.28 0.39 11.20
CA ALA A 358 -6.05 0.43 12.44
C ALA A 358 -7.55 0.65 12.16
N MET A 359 -7.89 1.62 11.31
CA MET A 359 -9.27 1.84 10.87
C MET A 359 -9.83 0.64 10.11
N ALA A 360 -9.01 0.01 9.24
CA ALA A 360 -9.42 -1.18 8.50
C ALA A 360 -9.68 -2.39 9.43
N ALA A 361 -8.88 -2.55 10.48
CA ALA A 361 -9.09 -3.62 11.48
C ALA A 361 -10.41 -3.42 12.26
N ILE A 362 -10.69 -2.19 12.70
CA ILE A 362 -11.95 -1.83 13.37
C ILE A 362 -13.15 -2.02 12.41
N PHE A 363 -12.99 -1.60 11.15
CA PHE A 363 -14.01 -1.85 10.11
C PHE A 363 -14.35 -3.34 9.97
N VAL A 364 -13.33 -4.18 9.90
CA VAL A 364 -13.54 -5.64 9.80
C VAL A 364 -14.17 -6.18 11.07
N ALA A 365 -13.78 -5.68 12.26
CA ALA A 365 -14.35 -6.11 13.52
C ALA A 365 -15.86 -5.80 13.60
N PHE A 366 -16.28 -4.59 13.23
CA PHE A 366 -17.72 -4.25 13.15
C PHE A 366 -18.44 -5.12 12.10
N ALA A 367 -17.88 -5.24 10.89
CA ALA A 367 -18.48 -6.03 9.82
C ALA A 367 -18.61 -7.54 10.13
N THR A 368 -17.79 -8.06 11.05
CA THR A 368 -17.81 -9.46 11.50
C THR A 368 -18.42 -9.65 12.89
N HIS A 369 -18.96 -8.58 13.50
CA HIS A 369 -19.47 -8.57 14.88
C HIS A 369 -18.46 -9.12 15.91
N THR A 370 -17.15 -8.91 15.64
CA THR A 370 -16.09 -9.30 16.56
C THR A 370 -16.03 -8.31 17.71
N PRO A 371 -16.00 -8.75 18.99
CA PRO A 371 -15.92 -7.83 20.12
C PRO A 371 -14.61 -7.04 20.09
N ILE A 372 -14.76 -5.70 20.21
CA ILE A 372 -13.64 -4.76 20.21
C ILE A 372 -13.33 -4.43 21.67
N ASP A 373 -12.48 -5.24 22.28
CA ASP A 373 -11.96 -5.03 23.62
C ASP A 373 -10.57 -4.39 23.62
N PHE A 374 -10.07 -4.05 24.81
CA PHE A 374 -8.74 -3.47 24.95
C PHE A 374 -7.64 -4.37 24.40
N THR A 375 -7.80 -5.69 24.51
CA THR A 375 -6.85 -6.68 24.00
C THR A 375 -6.79 -6.64 22.47
N PHE A 376 -7.96 -6.53 21.83
CA PHE A 376 -8.06 -6.36 20.38
C PHE A 376 -7.37 -5.06 19.91
N ALA A 377 -7.64 -3.94 20.62
CA ALA A 377 -7.01 -2.66 20.30
C ALA A 377 -5.48 -2.67 20.49
N LEU A 378 -4.95 -3.45 21.43
CA LEU A 378 -3.52 -3.60 21.66
C LEU A 378 -2.82 -4.47 20.58
N MET A 379 -3.58 -5.35 19.92
CA MET A 379 -3.05 -6.21 18.86
C MET A 379 -2.99 -5.52 17.49
N ILE A 380 -3.67 -4.38 17.33
CA ILE A 380 -3.61 -3.52 16.16
C ILE A 380 -2.37 -2.62 16.22
#